data_7337475c034aa84dca91419242b57efd
#
_entry.id   7337475c034aa84dca91419242b57efd
#
_cell.length_a   1.000
_cell.length_b   1.000
_cell.length_c   1.000
_cell.angle_alpha   90.00
_cell.angle_beta   90.00
_cell.angle_gamma   90.00
#
_symmetry.space_group_name_H-M   'P 1'
#
loop_
_entity.id
_entity.type
_entity.pdbx_description
1 polymer ?
#
loop_
_entity_poly.entity_id
_entity_poly.type
_entity_poly.pdbx_seq_one_letter_code
_entity_poly.pdbx_strand_id
1 'polypeptide(L)'
;MVTQKEIAEKLGISRTTVARAINGSPSIKKETKDKIMELVEKYNYEKNYIGSTLALKTRKVIYALVVKSKNEFYTKGIYDGICEAEKEFRPYNMSIKIIQTDINDEELQLRKLKEILLEDDIGGLIITPLAKERIYKILRPYLENLKVISLGMRLHKDILHVGPDYKKMGRIAGEIMCNILRDKEKILIIDNGDDKVSSKAYLDGFVSKIKGSDLDIIGPIKGNSVESTIEIVQKYCEEDNIKGIYINRYAQDSLNKIPKKLLIGKKIVTNGMDDLIKKMIKNKVVTATVKEQVFLEGYTAGKKIFDQVIRNYEIVNKWEVLKPRIIFLENLADE
;
A
#
# COMPACT_ATOMS: atom_id res chain seq x y z
N MET A 1 23.23 -8.96 -26.80
CA MET A 1 22.20 -7.91 -26.60
C MET A 1 22.56 -6.75 -27.52
N VAL A 2 21.65 -6.33 -28.42
CA VAL A 2 21.93 -5.28 -29.39
C VAL A 2 22.09 -3.93 -28.70
N THR A 3 23.03 -3.12 -29.17
CA THR A 3 23.35 -1.79 -28.61
C THR A 3 22.80 -0.65 -29.49
N GLN A 4 22.66 0.56 -28.91
CA GLN A 4 22.30 1.76 -29.70
C GLN A 4 23.28 2.02 -30.85
N LYS A 5 24.54 1.62 -30.70
CA LYS A 5 25.56 1.77 -31.73
C LYS A 5 25.26 0.85 -32.91
N GLU A 6 24.93 -0.41 -32.66
CA GLU A 6 24.58 -1.37 -33.72
C GLU A 6 23.27 -1.01 -34.43
N ILE A 7 22.28 -0.44 -33.73
CA ILE A 7 21.06 0.09 -34.36
C ILE A 7 21.42 1.29 -35.25
N ALA A 8 22.29 2.17 -34.78
CA ALA A 8 22.74 3.34 -35.53
C ALA A 8 23.50 2.92 -36.81
N GLU A 9 24.40 1.97 -36.72
CA GLU A 9 25.17 1.41 -37.86
C GLU A 9 24.25 0.79 -38.92
N LYS A 10 23.22 0.02 -38.50
CA LYS A 10 22.24 -0.59 -39.42
C LYS A 10 21.38 0.43 -40.18
N LEU A 11 21.16 1.62 -39.61
CA LEU A 11 20.36 2.67 -40.22
C LEU A 11 21.21 3.76 -40.90
N GLY A 12 22.56 3.68 -40.80
CA GLY A 12 23.45 4.71 -41.34
C GLY A 12 23.30 6.08 -40.67
N ILE A 13 22.93 6.10 -39.36
CA ILE A 13 22.68 7.32 -38.58
C ILE A 13 23.59 7.41 -37.37
N SER A 14 23.62 8.56 -36.71
CA SER A 14 24.42 8.71 -35.49
C SER A 14 23.76 7.99 -34.29
N ARG A 15 24.58 7.45 -33.34
CA ARG A 15 24.12 6.93 -32.07
C ARG A 15 23.28 7.94 -31.30
N THR A 16 23.62 9.24 -31.42
CA THR A 16 22.89 10.32 -30.78
C THR A 16 21.47 10.46 -31.35
N THR A 17 21.30 10.23 -32.66
CA THR A 17 19.97 10.22 -33.31
C THR A 17 19.11 9.07 -32.80
N VAL A 18 19.68 7.88 -32.67
CA VAL A 18 19.01 6.70 -32.09
C VAL A 18 18.60 6.98 -30.63
N ALA A 19 19.53 7.50 -29.82
CA ALA A 19 19.25 7.84 -28.44
C ALA A 19 18.13 8.88 -28.28
N ARG A 20 18.12 9.93 -29.11
CA ARG A 20 17.07 10.96 -29.14
C ARG A 20 15.70 10.39 -29.54
N ALA A 21 15.66 9.52 -30.54
CA ALA A 21 14.42 8.87 -30.97
C ALA A 21 13.83 7.98 -29.87
N ILE A 22 14.64 7.13 -29.23
CA ILE A 22 14.25 6.26 -28.11
C ILE A 22 13.78 7.09 -26.89
N ASN A 23 14.36 8.27 -26.69
CA ASN A 23 13.97 9.20 -25.61
C ASN A 23 12.75 10.08 -25.96
N GLY A 24 12.13 9.88 -27.14
CA GLY A 24 10.92 10.62 -27.53
C GLY A 24 11.17 12.08 -27.93
N SER A 25 12.42 12.47 -28.24
CA SER A 25 12.75 13.83 -28.61
C SER A 25 11.94 14.32 -29.81
N PRO A 26 11.30 15.50 -29.72
CA PRO A 26 10.54 16.09 -30.84
C PRO A 26 11.43 16.54 -32.03
N SER A 27 12.75 16.59 -31.82
CA SER A 27 13.70 16.99 -32.85
C SER A 27 13.93 15.91 -33.93
N ILE A 28 13.42 14.70 -33.76
CA ILE A 28 13.58 13.58 -34.68
C ILE A 28 12.35 13.48 -35.59
N LYS A 29 12.59 13.47 -36.92
CA LYS A 29 11.51 13.28 -37.89
C LYS A 29 10.78 11.98 -37.68
N LYS A 30 9.44 11.98 -37.79
CA LYS A 30 8.57 10.83 -37.55
C LYS A 30 9.04 9.57 -38.27
N GLU A 31 9.33 9.69 -39.57
CA GLU A 31 9.80 8.57 -40.38
C GLU A 31 11.09 7.92 -39.84
N THR A 32 12.05 8.74 -39.40
CA THR A 32 13.30 8.25 -38.80
C THR A 32 13.04 7.58 -37.47
N LYS A 33 12.13 8.15 -36.67
CA LYS A 33 11.72 7.58 -35.39
C LYS A 33 11.06 6.19 -35.59
N ASP A 34 10.14 6.08 -36.54
CA ASP A 34 9.42 4.82 -36.80
C ASP A 34 10.39 3.70 -37.22
N LYS A 35 11.38 3.99 -38.13
CA LYS A 35 12.44 3.03 -38.50
C LYS A 35 13.30 2.60 -37.30
N ILE A 36 13.63 3.52 -36.41
CA ILE A 36 14.40 3.19 -35.19
C ILE A 36 13.58 2.30 -34.26
N MET A 37 12.29 2.63 -34.04
CA MET A 37 11.41 1.86 -33.15
C MET A 37 11.14 0.45 -33.69
N GLU A 38 11.03 0.28 -35.00
CA GLU A 38 10.93 -1.04 -35.64
C GLU A 38 12.15 -1.93 -35.31
N LEU A 39 13.37 -1.40 -35.37
CA LEU A 39 14.57 -2.15 -35.00
C LEU A 39 14.69 -2.38 -33.49
N VAL A 40 14.26 -1.43 -32.68
CA VAL A 40 14.17 -1.56 -31.22
C VAL A 40 13.29 -2.76 -30.85
N GLU A 41 12.11 -2.87 -31.47
CA GLU A 41 11.16 -3.97 -31.26
C GLU A 41 11.69 -5.30 -31.81
N LYS A 42 12.18 -5.29 -33.06
CA LYS A 42 12.72 -6.49 -33.77
C LYS A 42 13.87 -7.14 -32.99
N TYR A 43 14.71 -6.36 -32.34
CA TYR A 43 15.89 -6.87 -31.63
C TYR A 43 15.67 -6.96 -30.11
N ASN A 44 14.47 -6.73 -29.61
CA ASN A 44 14.17 -6.65 -28.18
C ASN A 44 15.20 -5.78 -27.43
N TYR A 45 15.48 -4.58 -28.00
CA TYR A 45 16.46 -3.69 -27.42
C TYR A 45 15.96 -3.12 -26.11
N GLU A 46 16.64 -3.42 -25.02
CA GLU A 46 16.42 -2.78 -23.73
C GLU A 46 17.40 -1.62 -23.53
N LYS A 47 16.86 -0.45 -23.19
CA LYS A 47 17.66 0.73 -22.90
C LYS A 47 18.58 0.49 -21.70
N ASN A 48 19.89 0.61 -21.90
CA ASN A 48 20.84 0.58 -20.80
C ASN A 48 20.78 1.88 -19.99
N TYR A 49 19.96 1.88 -18.96
CA TYR A 49 19.79 3.01 -18.05
C TYR A 49 21.03 3.25 -17.18
N ILE A 50 21.83 2.21 -16.88
CA ILE A 50 23.06 2.33 -16.07
C ILE A 50 24.05 3.30 -16.71
N GLY A 51 24.30 3.15 -18.02
CA GLY A 51 25.19 4.06 -18.74
C GLY A 51 24.67 5.50 -18.85
N SER A 52 23.35 5.67 -18.93
CA SER A 52 22.75 7.02 -19.01
C SER A 52 22.67 7.72 -17.66
N THR A 53 22.44 6.98 -16.57
CA THR A 53 22.39 7.55 -15.20
C THR A 53 23.79 7.85 -14.64
N LEU A 54 24.81 7.07 -15.00
CA LEU A 54 26.21 7.38 -14.68
C LEU A 54 26.70 8.65 -15.41
N ALA A 55 26.13 8.96 -16.57
CA ALA A 55 26.42 10.20 -17.29
C ALA A 55 25.69 11.45 -16.71
N LEU A 56 24.65 11.24 -15.92
CA LEU A 56 23.99 12.33 -15.17
C LEU A 56 24.84 12.66 -13.95
N LYS A 57 25.56 13.80 -13.99
CA LYS A 57 26.44 14.29 -12.90
C LYS A 57 25.70 14.57 -11.59
N THR A 58 24.37 14.63 -11.58
CA THR A 58 23.54 14.93 -10.40
C THR A 58 22.82 13.66 -9.94
N ARG A 59 23.13 13.23 -8.71
CA ARG A 59 22.40 12.20 -8.00
C ARG A 59 21.07 12.79 -7.52
N LYS A 60 19.95 12.22 -7.95
CA LYS A 60 18.64 12.59 -7.41
C LYS A 60 18.28 11.70 -6.25
N VAL A 61 17.87 12.29 -5.15
CA VAL A 61 17.42 11.59 -3.94
C VAL A 61 15.91 11.48 -3.96
N ILE A 62 15.41 10.28 -3.71
CA ILE A 62 13.99 10.04 -3.44
C ILE A 62 13.79 10.18 -1.93
N TYR A 63 12.82 10.95 -1.52
CA TYR A 63 12.43 11.04 -0.11
C TYR A 63 11.19 10.18 0.11
N ALA A 64 11.20 9.35 1.16
CA ALA A 64 10.06 8.56 1.60
C ALA A 64 9.63 9.05 2.98
N LEU A 65 8.60 9.90 3.02
CA LEU A 65 8.00 10.43 4.24
C LEU A 65 6.83 9.52 4.64
N VAL A 66 7.12 8.53 5.48
CA VAL A 66 6.18 7.48 5.87
C VAL A 66 5.83 7.54 7.35
N VAL A 67 4.76 6.88 7.75
CA VAL A 67 4.30 6.90 9.14
C VAL A 67 4.83 5.74 9.96
N LYS A 68 5.15 6.02 11.22
CA LYS A 68 5.38 5.02 12.26
C LYS A 68 4.07 4.77 12.99
N SER A 69 3.53 3.57 12.84
CA SER A 69 2.30 3.10 13.47
C SER A 69 2.62 2.31 14.75
N LYS A 70 1.64 2.18 15.66
CA LYS A 70 1.72 1.23 16.79
C LYS A 70 1.86 -0.23 16.31
N ASN A 71 1.35 -0.54 15.12
CA ASN A 71 1.56 -1.83 14.48
C ASN A 71 2.96 -1.86 13.86
N GLU A 72 3.92 -2.46 14.58
CA GLU A 72 5.30 -2.60 14.14
C GLU A 72 5.42 -3.42 12.85
N PHE A 73 4.56 -4.40 12.66
CA PHE A 73 4.52 -5.22 11.45
C PHE A 73 4.24 -4.34 10.20
N TYR A 74 3.28 -3.40 10.31
CA TYR A 74 3.01 -2.44 9.24
C TYR A 74 4.22 -1.53 9.00
N THR A 75 4.74 -0.93 10.07
CA THR A 75 5.86 0.03 9.98
C THR A 75 7.10 -0.61 9.37
N LYS A 76 7.47 -1.81 9.87
CA LYS A 76 8.61 -2.57 9.38
C LYS A 76 8.41 -3.03 7.93
N GLY A 77 7.24 -3.55 7.60
CA GLY A 77 6.95 -4.02 6.24
C GLY A 77 7.11 -2.94 5.18
N ILE A 78 6.56 -1.74 5.42
CA ILE A 78 6.73 -0.58 4.52
C ILE A 78 8.21 -0.21 4.39
N TYR A 79 8.92 -0.12 5.52
CA TYR A 79 10.35 0.22 5.54
C TYR A 79 11.19 -0.79 4.76
N ASP A 80 11.03 -2.08 5.04
CA ASP A 80 11.79 -3.16 4.40
C ASP A 80 11.50 -3.21 2.88
N GLY A 81 10.24 -3.00 2.47
CA GLY A 81 9.86 -2.94 1.06
C GLY A 81 10.55 -1.79 0.31
N ILE A 82 10.58 -0.59 0.91
CA ILE A 82 11.26 0.56 0.33
C ILE A 82 12.78 0.32 0.25
N CYS A 83 13.37 -0.26 1.31
CA CYS A 83 14.81 -0.60 1.33
C CYS A 83 15.16 -1.64 0.25
N GLU A 84 14.30 -2.64 0.02
CA GLU A 84 14.55 -3.63 -1.03
C GLU A 84 14.47 -3.00 -2.42
N ALA A 85 13.52 -2.09 -2.66
CA ALA A 85 13.48 -1.32 -3.90
C ALA A 85 14.74 -0.45 -4.07
N GLU A 86 15.20 0.23 -3.01
CA GLU A 86 16.46 0.98 -3.07
C GLU A 86 17.63 0.09 -3.44
N LYS A 87 17.76 -1.07 -2.81
CA LYS A 87 18.83 -2.03 -3.06
C LYS A 87 18.83 -2.50 -4.51
N GLU A 88 17.66 -2.85 -5.06
CA GLU A 88 17.51 -3.27 -6.46
C GLU A 88 17.93 -2.17 -7.44
N PHE A 89 17.55 -0.92 -7.16
CA PHE A 89 17.76 0.21 -8.07
C PHE A 89 19.01 1.05 -7.77
N ARG A 90 19.77 0.73 -6.74
CA ARG A 90 21.04 1.38 -6.42
C ARG A 90 22.04 1.41 -7.60
N PRO A 91 22.17 0.36 -8.44
CA PRO A 91 23.06 0.41 -9.62
C PRO A 91 22.69 1.50 -10.63
N TYR A 92 21.47 2.02 -10.57
CA TYR A 92 21.00 3.13 -11.41
C TYR A 92 21.17 4.50 -10.75
N ASN A 93 22.05 4.63 -9.77
CA ASN A 93 22.33 5.86 -9.03
C ASN A 93 21.11 6.45 -8.29
N MET A 94 20.16 5.61 -7.90
CA MET A 94 19.03 5.99 -7.05
C MET A 94 19.37 5.78 -5.57
N SER A 95 18.97 6.69 -4.73
CA SER A 95 18.95 6.52 -3.28
C SER A 95 17.62 6.98 -2.71
N ILE A 96 17.17 6.30 -1.66
CA ILE A 96 15.94 6.66 -0.96
C ILE A 96 16.28 7.04 0.49
N LYS A 97 15.96 8.26 0.89
CA LYS A 97 16.01 8.71 2.29
C LYS A 97 14.65 8.48 2.93
N ILE A 98 14.58 7.57 3.91
CA ILE A 98 13.33 7.26 4.61
C ILE A 98 13.26 8.12 5.87
N ILE A 99 12.18 8.88 6.01
CA ILE A 99 11.84 9.69 7.16
C ILE A 99 10.52 9.17 7.74
N GLN A 100 10.53 8.79 9.01
CA GLN A 100 9.36 8.29 9.71
C GLN A 100 8.83 9.35 10.68
N THR A 101 7.52 9.61 10.63
CA THR A 101 6.82 10.46 11.61
C THR A 101 5.76 9.65 12.34
N ASP A 102 5.42 10.01 13.57
CA ASP A 102 4.33 9.34 14.29
C ASP A 102 3.01 9.49 13.52
N ILE A 103 2.22 8.42 13.49
CA ILE A 103 0.92 8.38 12.79
C ILE A 103 -0.11 9.37 13.36
N ASN A 104 0.12 9.90 14.55
CA ASN A 104 -0.74 10.87 15.22
C ASN A 104 -0.17 12.29 15.20
N ASP A 105 1.02 12.53 14.59
CA ASP A 105 1.66 13.84 14.55
C ASP A 105 1.63 14.43 13.12
N GLU A 106 0.48 15.00 12.77
CA GLU A 106 0.29 15.67 11.47
C GLU A 106 1.19 16.88 11.32
N GLU A 107 1.44 17.65 12.39
CA GLU A 107 2.23 18.87 12.32
C GLU A 107 3.71 18.57 12.09
N LEU A 108 4.24 17.53 12.72
CA LEU A 108 5.59 17.05 12.43
C LEU A 108 5.73 16.62 10.97
N GLN A 109 4.73 15.87 10.46
CA GLN A 109 4.76 15.44 9.07
C GLN A 109 4.76 16.62 8.09
N LEU A 110 3.92 17.62 8.32
CA LEU A 110 3.87 18.83 7.48
C LEU A 110 5.16 19.64 7.54
N ARG A 111 5.78 19.74 8.70
CA ARG A 111 7.10 20.39 8.87
C ARG A 111 8.17 19.63 8.09
N LYS A 112 8.24 18.30 8.24
CA LYS A 112 9.19 17.46 7.50
C LYS A 112 8.97 17.50 5.99
N LEU A 113 7.73 17.56 5.54
CA LEU A 113 7.42 17.75 4.12
C LEU A 113 8.00 19.07 3.58
N LYS A 114 7.81 20.16 4.31
CA LYS A 114 8.36 21.47 3.91
C LYS A 114 9.89 21.47 3.89
N GLU A 115 10.54 20.83 4.88
CA GLU A 115 11.99 20.66 4.90
C GLU A 115 12.48 19.90 3.64
N ILE A 116 11.84 18.78 3.31
CA ILE A 116 12.17 17.98 2.12
C ILE A 116 12.05 18.79 0.83
N LEU A 117 11.03 19.62 0.70
CA LEU A 117 10.79 20.42 -0.51
C LEU A 117 11.79 21.56 -0.73
N LEU A 118 12.62 21.87 0.28
CA LEU A 118 13.72 22.84 0.18
C LEU A 118 15.05 22.22 -0.25
N GLU A 119 15.12 20.88 -0.35
CA GLU A 119 16.33 20.18 -0.77
C GLU A 119 16.55 20.32 -2.28
N ASP A 120 17.76 20.72 -2.70
CA ASP A 120 18.09 20.95 -4.11
C ASP A 120 18.19 19.65 -4.91
N ASP A 121 18.42 18.50 -4.25
CA ASP A 121 18.63 17.20 -4.88
C ASP A 121 17.37 16.34 -4.96
N ILE A 122 16.20 16.88 -4.57
CA ILE A 122 14.95 16.12 -4.58
C ILE A 122 14.59 15.65 -5.99
N GLY A 123 14.51 14.34 -6.15
CA GLY A 123 14.11 13.67 -7.41
C GLY A 123 12.67 13.20 -7.41
N GLY A 124 12.14 12.86 -6.25
CA GLY A 124 10.78 12.36 -6.08
C GLY A 124 10.41 12.17 -4.62
N LEU A 125 9.12 11.99 -4.36
CA LEU A 125 8.55 11.86 -3.03
C LEU A 125 7.60 10.66 -2.97
N ILE A 126 7.82 9.78 -2.00
CA ILE A 126 6.84 8.80 -1.54
C ILE A 126 6.27 9.30 -0.22
N ILE A 127 4.96 9.37 -0.05
CA ILE A 127 4.34 9.90 1.16
C ILE A 127 3.14 9.08 1.62
N THR A 128 3.10 8.70 2.90
CA THR A 128 1.88 8.22 3.56
C THR A 128 1.16 9.41 4.19
N PRO A 129 0.12 9.99 3.55
CA PRO A 129 -0.42 11.27 3.98
C PRO A 129 -1.31 11.14 5.21
N LEU A 130 -1.07 11.97 6.24
CA LEU A 130 -1.93 12.13 7.41
C LEU A 130 -3.00 13.20 7.17
N ALA A 131 -2.60 14.43 6.83
CA ALA A 131 -3.49 15.57 6.55
C ALA A 131 -3.61 15.82 5.03
N LYS A 132 -4.45 15.05 4.33
CA LYS A 132 -4.51 15.00 2.85
C LYS A 132 -4.62 16.37 2.19
N GLU A 133 -5.59 17.17 2.57
CA GLU A 133 -5.87 18.49 1.97
C GLU A 133 -4.70 19.46 2.18
N ARG A 134 -4.14 19.47 3.39
CA ARG A 134 -2.99 20.34 3.74
C ARG A 134 -1.74 19.92 2.98
N ILE A 135 -1.47 18.61 2.91
CA ILE A 135 -0.34 18.04 2.15
C ILE A 135 -0.49 18.32 0.66
N TYR A 136 -1.67 18.09 0.09
CA TYR A 136 -1.91 18.38 -1.32
C TYR A 136 -1.73 19.86 -1.66
N LYS A 137 -2.23 20.77 -0.81
CA LYS A 137 -2.04 22.22 -0.97
C LYS A 137 -0.57 22.61 -0.99
N ILE A 138 0.25 21.99 -0.13
CA ILE A 138 1.72 22.22 -0.09
C ILE A 138 2.38 21.67 -1.36
N LEU A 139 2.01 20.47 -1.81
CA LEU A 139 2.64 19.79 -2.95
C LEU A 139 2.25 20.38 -4.30
N ARG A 140 1.05 20.93 -4.42
CA ARG A 140 0.47 21.38 -5.70
C ARG A 140 1.41 22.24 -6.55
N PRO A 141 2.16 23.24 -6.02
CA PRO A 141 3.08 24.05 -6.82
C PRO A 141 4.27 23.25 -7.39
N TYR A 142 4.58 22.09 -6.82
CA TYR A 142 5.74 21.28 -7.20
C TYR A 142 5.41 20.13 -8.16
N LEU A 143 4.11 19.77 -8.32
CA LEU A 143 3.68 18.56 -9.05
C LEU A 143 4.04 18.55 -10.53
N GLU A 144 4.33 19.70 -11.12
CA GLU A 144 4.77 19.81 -12.52
C GLU A 144 6.17 19.18 -12.71
N ASN A 145 7.06 19.36 -11.72
CA ASN A 145 8.45 18.94 -11.79
C ASN A 145 8.80 17.81 -10.82
N LEU A 146 8.02 17.63 -9.74
CA LEU A 146 8.25 16.62 -8.72
C LEU A 146 7.31 15.42 -8.92
N LYS A 147 7.89 14.23 -9.05
CA LYS A 147 7.12 12.98 -9.06
C LYS A 147 6.75 12.60 -7.64
N VAL A 148 5.45 12.39 -7.40
CA VAL A 148 4.91 12.08 -6.06
C VAL A 148 4.10 10.80 -6.13
N ILE A 149 4.32 9.90 -5.16
CA ILE A 149 3.52 8.70 -4.92
C ILE A 149 2.91 8.76 -3.53
N SER A 150 1.60 8.62 -3.44
CA SER A 150 0.91 8.41 -2.17
C SER A 150 0.87 6.92 -1.82
N LEU A 151 1.26 6.59 -0.59
CA LEU A 151 1.38 5.22 -0.09
C LEU A 151 0.32 4.94 0.98
N GLY A 152 -0.32 3.77 0.89
CA GLY A 152 -1.35 3.33 1.84
C GLY A 152 -2.65 4.12 1.78
N MET A 153 -2.59 5.44 1.85
CA MET A 153 -3.76 6.33 1.75
C MET A 153 -3.67 7.22 0.52
N ARG A 154 -4.73 7.24 -0.29
CA ARG A 154 -4.78 8.06 -1.50
C ARG A 154 -4.81 9.54 -1.16
N LEU A 155 -3.84 10.30 -1.68
CA LEU A 155 -3.71 11.74 -1.46
C LEU A 155 -4.63 12.54 -2.39
N HIS A 156 -4.52 12.33 -3.70
CA HIS A 156 -5.34 13.03 -4.72
C HIS A 156 -5.49 12.15 -5.98
N LYS A 157 -6.52 12.43 -6.79
CA LYS A 157 -6.80 11.66 -8.01
C LYS A 157 -5.67 11.71 -9.05
N ASP A 158 -4.95 12.83 -9.13
CA ASP A 158 -3.87 13.07 -10.10
C ASP A 158 -2.49 12.56 -9.63
N ILE A 159 -2.38 12.16 -8.36
CA ILE A 159 -1.17 11.61 -7.78
C ILE A 159 -1.27 10.08 -7.81
N LEU A 160 -0.21 9.42 -8.30
CA LEU A 160 -0.14 7.98 -8.26
C LEU A 160 -0.27 7.48 -6.82
N HIS A 161 -1.20 6.57 -6.63
CA HIS A 161 -1.43 5.90 -5.36
C HIS A 161 -1.01 4.44 -5.45
N VAL A 162 -0.27 3.97 -4.46
CA VAL A 162 0.06 2.57 -4.21
C VAL A 162 -0.50 2.18 -2.84
N GLY A 163 -1.37 1.18 -2.81
CA GLY A 163 -1.95 0.74 -1.54
C GLY A 163 -3.14 -0.19 -1.71
N PRO A 164 -3.76 -0.63 -0.60
CA PRO A 164 -4.91 -1.52 -0.63
C PRO A 164 -6.23 -0.77 -0.87
N ASP A 165 -7.24 -1.49 -1.32
CA ASP A 165 -8.64 -1.07 -1.23
C ASP A 165 -9.22 -1.59 0.10
N TYR A 166 -9.13 -0.77 1.14
CA TYR A 166 -9.62 -1.10 2.49
C TYR A 166 -11.10 -1.47 2.52
N LYS A 167 -11.93 -0.80 1.71
CA LYS A 167 -13.37 -1.12 1.63
C LYS A 167 -13.60 -2.50 1.01
N LYS A 168 -12.85 -2.85 -0.04
CA LYS A 168 -12.87 -4.19 -0.63
C LYS A 168 -12.40 -5.25 0.37
N MET A 169 -11.38 -4.95 1.17
CA MET A 169 -10.90 -5.87 2.21
C MET A 169 -11.98 -6.13 3.26
N GLY A 170 -12.71 -5.10 3.68
CA GLY A 170 -13.88 -5.26 4.54
C GLY A 170 -14.97 -6.13 3.89
N ARG A 171 -15.28 -5.94 2.60
CA ARG A 171 -16.23 -6.80 1.88
C ARG A 171 -15.78 -8.26 1.83
N ILE A 172 -14.48 -8.51 1.63
CA ILE A 172 -13.92 -9.88 1.66
C ILE A 172 -14.10 -10.51 3.05
N ALA A 173 -13.82 -9.76 4.12
CA ALA A 173 -14.05 -10.24 5.49
C ALA A 173 -15.55 -10.56 5.73
N GLY A 174 -16.45 -9.73 5.22
CA GLY A 174 -17.90 -9.98 5.25
C GLY A 174 -18.30 -11.21 4.44
N GLU A 175 -17.70 -11.42 3.27
CA GLU A 175 -17.96 -12.62 2.45
C GLU A 175 -17.49 -13.90 3.15
N ILE A 176 -16.32 -13.88 3.78
CA ILE A 176 -15.85 -15.00 4.61
C ILE A 176 -16.89 -15.30 5.69
N MET A 177 -17.39 -14.28 6.40
CA MET A 177 -18.36 -14.45 7.47
C MET A 177 -19.67 -15.04 6.97
N CYS A 178 -20.21 -14.57 5.83
CA CYS A 178 -21.41 -15.14 5.20
C CYS A 178 -21.24 -16.60 4.79
N ASN A 179 -20.03 -17.03 4.43
CA ASN A 179 -19.77 -18.41 3.99
C ASN A 179 -19.55 -19.37 5.17
N ILE A 180 -19.18 -18.90 6.36
CA ILE A 180 -18.86 -19.76 7.50
C ILE A 180 -19.95 -19.77 8.58
N LEU A 181 -20.89 -18.83 8.54
CA LEU A 181 -22.07 -18.81 9.38
C LEU A 181 -23.30 -19.34 8.63
N ARG A 182 -24.25 -19.90 9.39
CA ARG A 182 -25.53 -20.35 8.84
C ARG A 182 -26.56 -19.21 8.90
N ASP A 183 -27.60 -19.33 8.11
CA ASP A 183 -28.73 -18.40 8.14
C ASP A 183 -29.30 -18.25 9.56
N LYS A 184 -29.65 -17.01 9.95
CA LYS A 184 -30.15 -16.63 11.25
C LYS A 184 -29.16 -16.82 12.43
N GLU A 185 -27.91 -17.18 12.16
CA GLU A 185 -26.90 -17.11 13.21
C GLU A 185 -26.53 -15.67 13.53
N LYS A 186 -26.32 -15.39 14.83
CA LYS A 186 -26.03 -14.04 15.33
C LYS A 186 -24.55 -13.68 15.12
N ILE A 187 -24.34 -12.47 14.55
CA ILE A 187 -23.01 -11.89 14.41
C ILE A 187 -22.91 -10.57 15.17
N LEU A 188 -21.87 -10.45 16.00
CA LEU A 188 -21.49 -9.20 16.65
C LEU A 188 -20.45 -8.46 15.84
N ILE A 189 -20.74 -7.19 15.51
CA ILE A 189 -19.83 -6.31 14.77
C ILE A 189 -19.32 -5.23 15.72
N ILE A 190 -18.01 -5.09 15.79
CA ILE A 190 -17.34 -4.11 16.65
C ILE A 190 -16.51 -3.17 15.78
N ASP A 191 -16.74 -1.87 15.95
CA ASP A 191 -15.86 -0.81 15.50
C ASP A 191 -14.85 -0.52 16.60
N ASN A 192 -13.55 -0.65 16.33
CA ASN A 192 -12.50 -0.42 17.32
C ASN A 192 -12.35 1.05 17.77
N GLY A 193 -13.08 1.97 17.14
CA GLY A 193 -13.16 3.37 17.57
C GLY A 193 -11.91 4.22 17.40
N ASP A 194 -10.95 3.80 16.56
CA ASP A 194 -9.70 4.55 16.34
C ASP A 194 -9.85 5.75 15.38
N ASP A 195 -11.03 5.95 14.82
CA ASP A 195 -11.44 7.01 13.89
C ASP A 195 -10.54 7.16 12.64
N LYS A 196 -9.69 6.16 12.35
CA LYS A 196 -8.85 6.16 11.16
C LYS A 196 -9.66 5.85 9.89
N VAL A 197 -9.31 6.51 8.79
CA VAL A 197 -10.00 6.34 7.50
C VAL A 197 -9.98 4.86 7.03
N SER A 198 -8.88 4.15 7.25
CA SER A 198 -8.77 2.73 6.92
C SER A 198 -9.72 1.86 7.75
N SER A 199 -9.81 2.11 9.05
CA SER A 199 -10.69 1.36 9.96
C SER A 199 -12.16 1.55 9.61
N LYS A 200 -12.56 2.79 9.32
CA LYS A 200 -13.89 3.10 8.82
C LYS A 200 -14.17 2.42 7.48
N ALA A 201 -13.22 2.43 6.54
CA ALA A 201 -13.40 1.79 5.25
C ALA A 201 -13.54 0.26 5.37
N TYR A 202 -12.80 -0.39 6.27
CA TYR A 202 -13.01 -1.81 6.59
C TYR A 202 -14.43 -2.07 7.08
N LEU A 203 -14.89 -1.29 8.06
CA LEU A 203 -16.22 -1.44 8.64
C LEU A 203 -17.31 -1.23 7.59
N ASP A 204 -17.24 -0.15 6.82
CA ASP A 204 -18.20 0.16 5.76
C ASP A 204 -18.26 -0.95 4.71
N GLY A 205 -17.11 -1.50 4.35
CA GLY A 205 -17.01 -2.63 3.41
C GLY A 205 -17.67 -3.88 3.97
N PHE A 206 -17.37 -4.24 5.21
CA PHE A 206 -17.93 -5.40 5.89
C PHE A 206 -19.46 -5.29 6.01
N VAL A 207 -19.95 -4.19 6.58
CA VAL A 207 -21.38 -3.94 6.76
C VAL A 207 -22.12 -3.95 5.42
N SER A 208 -21.54 -3.36 4.36
CA SER A 208 -22.16 -3.36 3.03
C SER A 208 -22.34 -4.76 2.45
N LYS A 209 -21.44 -5.69 2.79
CA LYS A 209 -21.51 -7.08 2.30
C LYS A 209 -22.54 -7.89 3.07
N ILE A 210 -22.57 -7.79 4.41
CA ILE A 210 -23.45 -8.65 5.22
C ILE A 210 -24.90 -8.18 5.29
N LYS A 211 -25.20 -6.91 4.98
CA LYS A 211 -26.57 -6.38 4.94
C LYS A 211 -27.52 -7.16 4.01
N GLY A 212 -26.98 -7.86 3.01
CA GLY A 212 -27.75 -8.69 2.09
C GLY A 212 -27.80 -10.17 2.47
N SER A 213 -27.31 -10.56 3.64
CA SER A 213 -27.35 -11.95 4.15
C SER A 213 -28.49 -12.15 5.12
N ASP A 214 -28.86 -13.40 5.37
CA ASP A 214 -29.88 -13.80 6.36
C ASP A 214 -29.30 -13.91 7.80
N LEU A 215 -28.16 -13.27 8.08
CA LEU A 215 -27.58 -13.24 9.42
C LEU A 215 -28.30 -12.27 10.34
N ASP A 216 -28.41 -12.63 11.63
CA ASP A 216 -28.91 -11.74 12.66
C ASP A 216 -27.78 -10.82 13.17
N ILE A 217 -27.85 -9.54 12.75
CA ILE A 217 -26.75 -8.58 12.88
C ILE A 217 -26.90 -7.75 14.14
N ILE A 218 -25.91 -7.80 15.03
CA ILE A 218 -25.77 -6.94 16.20
C ILE A 218 -24.64 -5.95 15.98
N GLY A 219 -24.96 -4.67 15.99
CA GLY A 219 -23.99 -3.58 15.78
C GLY A 219 -24.06 -2.95 14.37
N PRO A 220 -23.06 -2.20 13.95
CA PRO A 220 -21.73 -1.98 14.60
C PRO A 220 -21.83 -1.27 15.94
N ILE A 221 -21.12 -1.80 16.94
CA ILE A 221 -21.00 -1.19 18.28
C ILE A 221 -19.58 -0.62 18.40
N LYS A 222 -19.48 0.66 18.80
CA LYS A 222 -18.20 1.33 18.94
C LYS A 222 -17.52 0.94 20.27
N GLY A 223 -16.34 0.33 20.17
CA GLY A 223 -15.45 0.10 21.29
C GLY A 223 -14.49 1.29 21.43
N ASN A 224 -14.77 2.20 22.38
CA ASN A 224 -13.99 3.42 22.56
C ASN A 224 -12.61 3.17 23.22
N SER A 225 -12.40 1.97 23.78
CA SER A 225 -11.14 1.51 24.34
C SER A 225 -11.05 -0.02 24.26
N VAL A 226 -9.90 -0.57 24.58
CA VAL A 226 -9.70 -2.02 24.71
C VAL A 226 -10.63 -2.60 25.76
N GLU A 227 -10.76 -1.94 26.91
CA GLU A 227 -11.62 -2.35 28.03
C GLU A 227 -13.08 -2.37 27.62
N SER A 228 -13.58 -1.30 26.98
CA SER A 228 -14.97 -1.27 26.50
C SER A 228 -15.24 -2.33 25.43
N THR A 229 -14.27 -2.62 24.56
CA THR A 229 -14.40 -3.73 23.59
C THR A 229 -14.51 -5.09 24.29
N ILE A 230 -13.72 -5.31 25.36
CA ILE A 230 -13.80 -6.53 26.16
C ILE A 230 -15.19 -6.67 26.80
N GLU A 231 -15.69 -5.62 27.45
CA GLU A 231 -17.02 -5.60 28.07
C GLU A 231 -18.13 -5.90 27.07
N ILE A 232 -18.08 -5.28 25.87
CA ILE A 232 -19.04 -5.54 24.78
C ILE A 232 -19.00 -7.02 24.38
N VAL A 233 -17.82 -7.57 24.11
CA VAL A 233 -17.71 -8.98 23.68
C VAL A 233 -18.18 -9.92 24.78
N GLN A 234 -17.81 -9.68 26.03
CA GLN A 234 -18.24 -10.52 27.16
C GLN A 234 -19.75 -10.49 27.29
N LYS A 235 -20.37 -9.32 27.38
CA LYS A 235 -21.82 -9.15 27.51
C LYS A 235 -22.57 -9.92 26.42
N TYR A 236 -22.29 -9.63 25.16
CA TYR A 236 -23.04 -10.27 24.07
C TYR A 236 -22.73 -11.74 23.87
N CYS A 237 -21.52 -12.21 24.25
CA CYS A 237 -21.21 -13.63 24.22
C CYS A 237 -21.90 -14.41 25.29
N GLU A 238 -22.22 -13.82 26.45
CA GLU A 238 -22.95 -14.44 27.54
C GLU A 238 -24.46 -14.41 27.34
N GLU A 239 -24.99 -13.30 26.82
CA GLU A 239 -26.45 -13.04 26.75
C GLU A 239 -27.07 -13.52 25.43
N ASP A 240 -26.38 -13.42 24.28
CA ASP A 240 -27.01 -13.44 22.97
C ASP A 240 -26.66 -14.61 22.05
N ASN A 241 -26.10 -15.69 22.54
CA ASN A 241 -25.74 -16.85 21.71
C ASN A 241 -25.02 -16.49 20.40
N ILE A 242 -24.08 -15.55 20.47
CA ILE A 242 -23.28 -15.10 19.31
C ILE A 242 -22.51 -16.26 18.70
N LYS A 243 -22.54 -16.39 17.36
CA LYS A 243 -21.77 -17.37 16.58
C LYS A 243 -20.62 -16.74 15.81
N GLY A 244 -20.79 -15.49 15.35
CA GLY A 244 -19.77 -14.73 14.64
C GLY A 244 -19.35 -13.46 15.39
N ILE A 245 -18.08 -13.09 15.28
CA ILE A 245 -17.56 -11.81 15.77
C ILE A 245 -16.70 -11.21 14.66
N TYR A 246 -16.97 -9.96 14.32
CA TYR A 246 -16.09 -9.16 13.48
C TYR A 246 -15.61 -7.93 14.24
N ILE A 247 -14.29 -7.73 14.25
CA ILE A 247 -13.65 -6.51 14.76
C ILE A 247 -12.85 -5.93 13.62
N ASN A 248 -13.15 -4.70 13.22
CA ASN A 248 -12.61 -4.09 11.99
C ASN A 248 -11.08 -3.94 12.00
N ARG A 249 -10.44 -3.80 13.19
CA ARG A 249 -9.00 -3.69 13.34
C ARG A 249 -8.58 -3.86 14.81
N TYR A 250 -7.30 -4.21 15.04
CA TYR A 250 -6.70 -4.35 16.38
C TYR A 250 -7.44 -5.34 17.30
N ALA A 251 -8.04 -6.37 16.71
CA ALA A 251 -8.77 -7.39 17.46
C ALA A 251 -7.92 -8.07 18.54
N GLN A 252 -6.61 -8.18 18.34
CA GLN A 252 -5.66 -8.78 19.27
C GLN A 252 -5.61 -8.08 20.62
N ASP A 253 -5.80 -6.76 20.64
CA ASP A 253 -5.67 -5.95 21.86
C ASP A 253 -6.75 -6.31 22.90
N SER A 254 -7.95 -6.65 22.44
CA SER A 254 -9.09 -7.05 23.26
C SER A 254 -9.21 -8.57 23.37
N LEU A 255 -9.17 -9.31 22.27
CA LEU A 255 -9.39 -10.76 22.27
C LEU A 255 -8.38 -11.52 23.13
N ASN A 256 -7.14 -11.01 23.27
CA ASN A 256 -6.12 -11.63 24.11
C ASN A 256 -6.46 -11.57 25.62
N LYS A 257 -7.31 -10.64 26.02
CA LYS A 257 -7.73 -10.42 27.42
C LYS A 257 -9.09 -11.06 27.76
N ILE A 258 -9.84 -11.51 26.74
CA ILE A 258 -11.14 -12.14 26.92
C ILE A 258 -10.95 -13.60 27.33
N PRO A 259 -11.73 -14.10 28.34
CA PRO A 259 -11.71 -15.51 28.74
C PRO A 259 -11.95 -16.43 27.54
N LYS A 260 -11.04 -17.34 27.28
CA LYS A 260 -11.12 -18.25 26.11
C LYS A 260 -12.45 -19.00 26.01
N LYS A 261 -13.04 -19.38 27.15
CA LYS A 261 -14.34 -20.06 27.20
C LYS A 261 -15.46 -19.32 26.46
N LEU A 262 -15.41 -17.97 26.41
CA LEU A 262 -16.40 -17.14 25.72
C LEU A 262 -16.16 -17.09 24.20
N LEU A 263 -14.96 -17.41 23.75
CA LEU A 263 -14.57 -17.38 22.34
C LEU A 263 -14.62 -18.77 21.67
N ILE A 264 -14.67 -19.85 22.47
CA ILE A 264 -14.72 -21.23 21.96
C ILE A 264 -15.96 -21.41 21.07
N GLY A 265 -15.77 -21.99 19.89
CA GLY A 265 -16.83 -22.29 18.92
C GLY A 265 -17.36 -21.09 18.15
N LYS A 266 -16.89 -19.88 18.43
CA LYS A 266 -17.24 -18.68 17.67
C LYS A 266 -16.35 -18.54 16.44
N LYS A 267 -16.91 -17.99 15.35
CA LYS A 267 -16.20 -17.64 14.14
C LYS A 267 -15.75 -16.18 14.25
N ILE A 268 -14.44 -15.97 14.34
CA ILE A 268 -13.87 -14.62 14.50
C ILE A 268 -13.10 -14.24 13.27
N VAL A 269 -13.49 -13.12 12.63
CA VAL A 269 -12.83 -12.56 11.46
C VAL A 269 -12.41 -11.11 11.77
N THR A 270 -11.24 -10.72 11.31
CA THR A 270 -10.71 -9.36 11.50
C THR A 270 -9.94 -8.88 10.27
N ASN A 271 -9.46 -7.64 10.31
CA ASN A 271 -8.55 -7.09 9.31
C ASN A 271 -7.17 -6.76 9.94
N GLY A 272 -6.12 -6.93 9.13
CA GLY A 272 -4.73 -6.71 9.56
C GLY A 272 -4.06 -7.95 10.12
N MET A 273 -2.74 -7.84 10.37
CA MET A 273 -1.91 -8.93 10.87
C MET A 273 -0.83 -8.38 11.81
N ASP A 274 -0.53 -9.14 12.84
CA ASP A 274 0.66 -9.05 13.69
C ASP A 274 0.96 -10.42 14.32
N ASP A 275 1.97 -10.50 15.14
CA ASP A 275 2.36 -11.76 15.79
C ASP A 275 1.29 -12.31 16.75
N LEU A 276 0.48 -11.43 17.38
CA LEU A 276 -0.62 -11.86 18.24
C LEU A 276 -1.76 -12.47 17.41
N ILE A 277 -2.13 -11.85 16.28
CA ILE A 277 -3.13 -12.43 15.36
C ILE A 277 -2.63 -13.76 14.78
N LYS A 278 -1.34 -13.86 14.40
CA LYS A 278 -0.73 -15.15 13.99
C LYS A 278 -0.93 -16.21 15.07
N LYS A 279 -0.60 -15.90 16.32
CA LYS A 279 -0.77 -16.80 17.46
C LYS A 279 -2.23 -17.17 17.69
N MET A 280 -3.16 -16.22 17.53
CA MET A 280 -4.59 -16.47 17.67
C MET A 280 -5.15 -17.38 16.58
N ILE A 281 -4.70 -17.24 15.34
CA ILE A 281 -5.07 -18.15 14.23
C ILE A 281 -4.53 -19.55 14.53
N LYS A 282 -3.25 -19.67 14.91
CA LYS A 282 -2.62 -20.95 15.29
C LYS A 282 -3.37 -21.65 16.42
N ASN A 283 -3.86 -20.88 17.38
CA ASN A 283 -4.63 -21.38 18.52
C ASN A 283 -6.13 -21.51 18.22
N LYS A 284 -6.57 -21.33 16.97
CA LYS A 284 -7.98 -21.44 16.53
C LYS A 284 -8.93 -20.47 17.25
N VAL A 285 -8.43 -19.36 17.77
CA VAL A 285 -9.24 -18.26 18.34
C VAL A 285 -9.76 -17.37 17.22
N VAL A 286 -8.89 -16.91 16.31
CA VAL A 286 -9.27 -16.20 15.10
C VAL A 286 -9.39 -17.18 13.96
N THR A 287 -10.52 -17.15 13.26
CA THR A 287 -10.82 -18.05 12.14
C THR A 287 -10.09 -17.61 10.87
N ALA A 288 -10.10 -16.32 10.60
CA ALA A 288 -9.44 -15.74 9.45
C ALA A 288 -9.14 -14.25 9.64
N THR A 289 -8.14 -13.75 8.92
CA THR A 289 -7.90 -12.32 8.77
C THR A 289 -7.70 -11.95 7.31
N VAL A 290 -8.09 -10.72 6.96
CA VAL A 290 -7.81 -10.13 5.65
C VAL A 290 -6.76 -9.03 5.87
N LYS A 291 -5.57 -9.23 5.28
CA LYS A 291 -4.41 -8.35 5.53
C LYS A 291 -3.91 -7.65 4.28
N GLU A 292 -3.26 -6.52 4.48
CA GLU A 292 -2.48 -5.79 3.48
C GLU A 292 -1.16 -6.55 3.17
N GLN A 293 -0.61 -6.30 1.99
CA GLN A 293 0.74 -6.74 1.62
C GLN A 293 1.74 -5.60 1.83
N VAL A 294 1.98 -5.24 3.08
CA VAL A 294 2.72 -4.01 3.46
C VAL A 294 4.15 -3.94 2.89
N PHE A 295 4.87 -5.06 2.83
CA PHE A 295 6.17 -5.12 2.16
C PHE A 295 6.04 -4.78 0.66
N LEU A 296 5.08 -5.39 -0.01
CA LEU A 296 4.83 -5.15 -1.44
C LEU A 296 4.38 -3.72 -1.72
N GLU A 297 3.67 -3.08 -0.78
CA GLU A 297 3.31 -1.66 -0.88
C GLU A 297 4.56 -0.78 -0.93
N GLY A 298 5.47 -0.94 0.02
CA GLY A 298 6.74 -0.22 0.08
C GLY A 298 7.60 -0.46 -1.16
N TYR A 299 7.79 -1.72 -1.53
CA TYR A 299 8.56 -2.12 -2.70
C TYR A 299 7.97 -1.57 -4.02
N THR A 300 6.65 -1.69 -4.20
CA THR A 300 5.97 -1.18 -5.41
C THR A 300 6.07 0.33 -5.52
N ALA A 301 5.95 1.06 -4.40
CA ALA A 301 6.12 2.51 -4.40
C ALA A 301 7.56 2.89 -4.81
N GLY A 302 8.58 2.22 -4.27
CA GLY A 302 9.98 2.40 -4.66
C GLY A 302 10.23 2.11 -6.13
N LYS A 303 9.65 1.03 -6.67
CA LYS A 303 9.75 0.67 -8.08
C LYS A 303 9.06 1.70 -8.99
N LYS A 304 7.84 2.11 -8.66
CA LYS A 304 7.07 3.08 -9.45
C LYS A 304 7.71 4.47 -9.46
N ILE A 305 8.29 4.91 -8.34
CA ILE A 305 9.00 6.19 -8.32
C ILE A 305 10.29 6.13 -9.14
N PHE A 306 11.00 5.00 -9.12
CA PHE A 306 12.13 4.74 -9.99
C PHE A 306 11.73 4.83 -11.47
N ASP A 307 10.66 4.16 -11.87
CA ASP A 307 10.17 4.18 -13.26
C ASP A 307 9.86 5.62 -13.72
N GLN A 308 9.27 6.45 -12.85
CA GLN A 308 8.94 7.83 -13.17
C GLN A 308 10.17 8.76 -13.21
N VAL A 309 11.10 8.61 -12.26
CA VAL A 309 12.22 9.56 -12.09
C VAL A 309 13.41 9.19 -12.97
N ILE A 310 13.74 7.90 -13.07
CA ILE A 310 14.93 7.43 -13.78
C ILE A 310 14.61 6.99 -15.20
N ARG A 311 13.51 6.24 -15.37
CA ARG A 311 13.09 5.75 -16.69
C ARG A 311 12.23 6.76 -17.46
N ASN A 312 11.74 7.80 -16.77
CA ASN A 312 10.82 8.80 -17.29
C ASN A 312 9.53 8.18 -17.88
N TYR A 313 9.04 7.10 -17.26
CA TYR A 313 7.78 6.49 -17.68
C TYR A 313 6.61 7.30 -17.17
N GLU A 314 5.72 7.65 -18.07
CA GLU A 314 4.45 8.24 -17.70
C GLU A 314 3.47 7.14 -17.26
N ILE A 315 3.05 7.18 -15.99
CA ILE A 315 2.08 6.22 -15.45
C ILE A 315 0.69 6.77 -15.65
N VAL A 316 -0.05 6.20 -16.60
CA VAL A 316 -1.42 6.61 -16.95
C VAL A 316 -2.39 6.27 -15.83
N ASN A 317 -2.37 5.02 -15.34
CA ASN A 317 -3.23 4.60 -14.24
C ASN A 317 -2.69 5.13 -12.91
N LYS A 318 -3.37 6.10 -12.33
CA LYS A 318 -2.98 6.72 -11.05
C LYS A 318 -3.41 5.91 -9.81
N TRP A 319 -3.84 4.68 -9.98
CA TRP A 319 -4.26 3.82 -8.87
C TRP A 319 -3.70 2.40 -9.03
N GLU A 320 -2.63 2.12 -8.32
CA GLU A 320 -2.03 0.78 -8.18
C GLU A 320 -2.61 0.10 -6.94
N VAL A 321 -3.65 -0.69 -7.12
CA VAL A 321 -4.32 -1.39 -6.03
C VAL A 321 -3.67 -2.75 -5.80
N LEU A 322 -3.10 -2.94 -4.62
CA LEU A 322 -2.54 -4.22 -4.23
C LEU A 322 -3.64 -5.18 -3.74
N LYS A 323 -3.55 -6.42 -4.19
CA LYS A 323 -4.51 -7.45 -3.78
C LYS A 323 -4.29 -7.80 -2.31
N PRO A 324 -5.34 -7.86 -1.47
CA PRO A 324 -5.18 -8.33 -0.09
C PRO A 324 -4.88 -9.83 -0.05
N ARG A 325 -4.36 -10.31 1.09
CA ARG A 325 -4.27 -11.73 1.39
C ARG A 325 -5.30 -12.12 2.43
N ILE A 326 -5.91 -13.28 2.24
CA ILE A 326 -6.77 -13.92 3.23
C ILE A 326 -5.92 -14.98 3.92
N ILE A 327 -5.86 -14.93 5.24
CA ILE A 327 -5.08 -15.86 6.04
C ILE A 327 -6.01 -16.71 6.91
N PHE A 328 -5.93 -17.99 6.69
CA PHE A 328 -6.48 -19.06 7.50
C PHE A 328 -5.35 -19.84 8.17
N LEU A 329 -5.68 -20.83 8.97
CA LEU A 329 -4.70 -21.69 9.63
C LEU A 329 -3.77 -22.40 8.64
N GLU A 330 -4.32 -22.93 7.54
CA GLU A 330 -3.55 -23.75 6.58
C GLU A 330 -2.51 -22.95 5.80
N ASN A 331 -2.76 -21.68 5.51
CA ASN A 331 -1.80 -20.83 4.80
C ASN A 331 -1.03 -19.85 5.71
N LEU A 332 -1.12 -20.05 7.03
CA LEU A 332 -0.41 -19.20 8.00
C LEU A 332 1.12 -19.39 7.95
N ALA A 333 1.58 -20.56 7.54
CA ALA A 333 3.02 -20.87 7.42
C ALA A 333 3.71 -20.10 6.29
N ASP A 334 2.94 -19.57 5.34
CA ASP A 334 3.43 -18.80 4.18
C ASP A 334 3.70 -17.32 4.52
N GLU A 335 3.56 -16.91 5.82
CA GLU A 335 3.56 -15.52 6.27
C GLU A 335 4.77 -15.12 7.13
#